data_c21e55ca071396ba73b1dfd81457ae05
#
_entry.id   c21e55ca071396ba73b1dfd81457ae05
#
_cell.length_a   1.000
_cell.length_b   1.000
_cell.length_c   1.000
_cell.angle_alpha   90.00
_cell.angle_beta   90.00
_cell.angle_gamma   90.00
#
_symmetry.space_group_name_H-M   'P 1'
#
loop_
_entity.id
_entity.type
_entity.pdbx_description
1 polymer ?
#
loop_
_entity_poly.entity_id
_entity_poly.type
_entity_poly.pdbx_seq_one_letter_code
_entity_poly.pdbx_strand_id
1 'polypeptide(L)'
;MLKNQLAKGNNGLVRTKYITFGIKAENIREAKPKLERIEADILNNFKVLGVSAYPLSGEERLQILYETFNPEEKVPFQFSYDRVLRSGMGTKDFIAPTSFVFRDGKTFQMGNTIGAASYLQILAPELTDKMLAEFLDMDRNLIVNLHIQSLDQMKAIKLVKSKVTDINRMKIEEQKKAVRSGYDMDIIPSDLNTYGGEAKRLLEDLQSRNERMFLVTVLFLNTAKTKQELDNAVFQTGGIAQKYNCSLRRLDYMQEQGLMSSVPLGLNLIPIKRALTTLSLIHISEPTRQ
;
A
#
# COMPACT_ATOMS: atom_id res chain seq x y z
N MET A 1 24.67 -18.88 -10.67
CA MET A 1 25.38 -17.82 -9.93
C MET A 1 25.02 -16.41 -10.40
N LEU A 2 25.09 -16.08 -11.69
CA LEU A 2 24.76 -14.71 -12.21
C LEU A 2 23.32 -14.24 -11.91
N LYS A 3 22.29 -15.10 -11.97
CA LYS A 3 20.90 -14.73 -11.66
C LYS A 3 20.70 -14.29 -10.20
N ASN A 4 21.45 -14.85 -9.26
CA ASN A 4 21.41 -14.46 -7.84
C ASN A 4 22.17 -13.16 -7.53
N GLN A 5 23.12 -12.77 -8.39
CA GLN A 5 23.83 -11.49 -8.23
C GLN A 5 23.03 -10.32 -8.79
N LEU A 6 22.21 -10.53 -9.83
CA LEU A 6 21.28 -9.52 -10.36
C LEU A 6 20.09 -9.23 -9.44
N ALA A 7 19.72 -10.18 -8.58
CA ALA A 7 18.67 -9.98 -7.56
C ALA A 7 19.20 -9.24 -6.31
N LYS A 8 20.53 -9.20 -6.11
CA LYS A 8 21.14 -8.43 -5.02
C LYS A 8 21.42 -7.03 -5.53
N GLY A 9 20.79 -6.04 -4.92
CA GLY A 9 21.19 -4.64 -5.13
C GLY A 9 22.67 -4.41 -4.78
N ASN A 10 23.23 -3.26 -5.14
CA ASN A 10 24.62 -2.89 -4.86
C ASN A 10 25.00 -2.97 -3.37
N ASN A 11 24.03 -3.01 -2.48
CA ASN A 11 24.11 -3.07 -1.02
C ASN A 11 23.98 -4.49 -0.43
N GLY A 12 23.87 -5.52 -1.29
CA GLY A 12 23.71 -6.91 -0.85
C GLY A 12 22.32 -7.29 -0.35
N LEU A 13 21.35 -6.38 -0.34
CA LEU A 13 19.97 -6.67 0.02
C LEU A 13 19.25 -7.44 -1.09
N VAL A 14 18.44 -8.40 -0.68
CA VAL A 14 17.57 -9.17 -1.61
C VAL A 14 16.23 -8.47 -1.70
N ARG A 15 15.78 -8.20 -2.93
CA ARG A 15 14.47 -7.62 -3.20
C ARG A 15 13.50 -8.70 -3.65
N THR A 16 12.46 -8.91 -2.87
CA THR A 16 11.39 -9.85 -3.20
C THR A 16 10.09 -9.08 -3.44
N LYS A 17 9.27 -9.59 -4.37
CA LYS A 17 7.99 -8.99 -4.72
C LYS A 17 6.90 -10.03 -4.56
N TYR A 18 5.85 -9.69 -3.84
CA TYR A 18 4.72 -10.56 -3.60
C TYR A 18 3.42 -9.90 -4.05
N ILE A 19 2.51 -10.68 -4.60
CA ILE A 19 1.14 -10.26 -4.87
C ILE A 19 0.23 -11.13 -4.04
N THR A 20 -0.58 -10.49 -3.22
CA THR A 20 -1.61 -11.14 -2.42
C THR A 20 -2.98 -10.65 -2.88
N PHE A 21 -3.87 -11.55 -3.21
CA PHE A 21 -5.25 -11.23 -3.52
C PHE A 21 -6.21 -12.01 -2.64
N GLY A 22 -7.35 -11.42 -2.35
CA GLY A 22 -8.38 -12.02 -1.52
C GLY A 22 -9.76 -11.80 -2.15
N ILE A 23 -10.65 -12.73 -1.90
CA ILE A 23 -12.04 -12.66 -2.33
C ILE A 23 -12.97 -12.83 -1.13
N LYS A 24 -14.20 -12.36 -1.28
CA LYS A 24 -15.29 -12.69 -0.34
C LYS A 24 -16.05 -13.90 -0.87
N ALA A 25 -16.23 -14.90 -0.02
CA ALA A 25 -17.02 -16.09 -0.30
C ALA A 25 -17.67 -16.60 1.00
N GLU A 26 -18.77 -17.29 0.89
CA GLU A 26 -19.49 -17.86 2.05
C GLU A 26 -18.75 -19.07 2.65
N ASN A 27 -18.04 -19.81 1.81
CA ASN A 27 -17.31 -21.01 2.23
C ASN A 27 -16.12 -21.31 1.30
N ILE A 28 -15.27 -22.24 1.73
CA ILE A 28 -14.05 -22.63 0.99
C ILE A 28 -14.39 -23.28 -0.37
N ARG A 29 -15.51 -24.04 -0.48
CA ARG A 29 -15.88 -24.72 -1.72
C ARG A 29 -16.21 -23.71 -2.83
N GLU A 30 -16.80 -22.57 -2.46
CA GLU A 30 -17.05 -21.46 -3.38
C GLU A 30 -15.79 -20.64 -3.65
N ALA A 31 -14.96 -20.42 -2.64
CA ALA A 31 -13.74 -19.62 -2.73
C ALA A 31 -12.70 -20.24 -3.65
N LYS A 32 -12.46 -21.55 -3.52
CA LYS A 32 -11.36 -22.26 -4.19
C LYS A 32 -11.35 -22.07 -5.72
N PRO A 33 -12.42 -22.39 -6.47
CA PRO A 33 -12.42 -22.23 -7.94
C PRO A 33 -12.28 -20.76 -8.38
N LYS A 34 -12.79 -19.81 -7.58
CA LYS A 34 -12.62 -18.38 -7.88
C LYS A 34 -11.16 -17.94 -7.71
N LEU A 35 -10.49 -18.41 -6.65
CA LEU A 35 -9.08 -18.12 -6.40
C LEU A 35 -8.19 -18.76 -7.45
N GLU A 36 -8.42 -20.01 -7.83
CA GLU A 36 -7.69 -20.73 -8.87
C GLU A 36 -7.79 -20.02 -10.23
N ARG A 37 -8.98 -19.50 -10.56
CA ARG A 37 -9.16 -18.71 -11.79
C ARG A 37 -8.35 -17.42 -11.76
N ILE A 38 -8.41 -16.64 -10.67
CA ILE A 38 -7.65 -15.39 -10.53
C ILE A 38 -6.15 -15.68 -10.60
N GLU A 39 -5.68 -16.74 -9.95
CA GLU A 39 -4.30 -17.18 -9.99
C GLU A 39 -3.86 -17.47 -11.44
N ALA A 40 -4.64 -18.25 -12.18
CA ALA A 40 -4.36 -18.57 -13.58
C ALA A 40 -4.31 -17.31 -14.46
N ASP A 41 -5.25 -16.38 -14.27
CA ASP A 41 -5.30 -15.11 -15.01
C ASP A 41 -4.05 -14.25 -14.71
N ILE A 42 -3.65 -14.14 -13.46
CA ILE A 42 -2.45 -13.39 -13.04
C ILE A 42 -1.19 -14.02 -13.63
N LEU A 43 -1.01 -15.34 -13.51
CA LEU A 43 0.15 -16.05 -14.03
C LEU A 43 0.26 -15.92 -15.57
N ASN A 44 -0.86 -16.00 -16.27
CA ASN A 44 -0.91 -15.78 -17.72
C ASN A 44 -0.49 -14.35 -18.09
N ASN A 45 -0.97 -13.35 -17.37
CA ASN A 45 -0.59 -11.96 -17.62
C ASN A 45 0.92 -11.73 -17.39
N PHE A 46 1.50 -12.29 -16.33
CA PHE A 46 2.95 -12.24 -16.11
C PHE A 46 3.74 -12.97 -17.21
N LYS A 47 3.25 -14.11 -17.68
CA LYS A 47 3.86 -14.84 -18.79
C LYS A 47 3.89 -14.00 -20.08
N VAL A 48 2.80 -13.28 -20.39
CA VAL A 48 2.74 -12.36 -21.54
C VAL A 48 3.76 -11.23 -21.39
N LEU A 49 3.98 -10.74 -20.17
CA LEU A 49 4.99 -9.71 -19.86
C LEU A 49 6.43 -10.25 -19.80
N GLY A 50 6.65 -11.56 -20.00
CA GLY A 50 7.96 -12.19 -19.88
C GLY A 50 8.49 -12.27 -18.45
N VAL A 51 7.64 -12.13 -17.44
CA VAL A 51 7.99 -12.18 -16.03
C VAL A 51 7.62 -13.54 -15.44
N SER A 52 8.56 -14.17 -14.73
CA SER A 52 8.30 -15.41 -14.02
C SER A 52 7.60 -15.14 -12.69
N ALA A 53 6.45 -15.74 -12.49
CA ALA A 53 5.71 -15.75 -11.24
C ALA A 53 5.24 -17.17 -10.92
N TYR A 54 5.13 -17.49 -9.62
CA TYR A 54 4.63 -18.79 -9.16
C TYR A 54 3.83 -18.61 -7.87
N PRO A 55 2.83 -19.47 -7.63
CA PRO A 55 2.08 -19.45 -6.41
C PRO A 55 2.93 -19.98 -5.24
N LEU A 56 2.79 -19.36 -4.08
CA LEU A 56 3.47 -19.80 -2.86
C LEU A 56 2.72 -20.94 -2.19
N SER A 57 3.45 -21.95 -1.74
CA SER A 57 2.93 -22.97 -0.83
C SER A 57 2.59 -22.38 0.54
N GLY A 58 1.85 -23.14 1.36
CA GLY A 58 1.55 -22.73 2.73
C GLY A 58 2.81 -22.55 3.57
N GLU A 59 3.82 -23.39 3.40
CA GLU A 59 5.10 -23.32 4.12
C GLU A 59 5.92 -22.09 3.69
N GLU A 60 6.06 -21.84 2.40
CA GLU A 60 6.73 -20.63 1.87
C GLU A 60 6.05 -19.35 2.38
N ARG A 61 4.72 -19.34 2.44
CA ARG A 61 3.98 -18.22 2.99
C ARG A 61 4.26 -18.01 4.49
N LEU A 62 4.33 -19.08 5.26
CA LEU A 62 4.70 -19.01 6.70
C LEU A 62 6.14 -18.52 6.86
N GLN A 63 7.07 -18.93 6.00
CA GLN A 63 8.44 -18.44 6.01
C GLN A 63 8.50 -16.94 5.81
N ILE A 64 7.78 -16.39 4.81
CA ILE A 64 7.72 -14.95 4.57
C ILE A 64 7.17 -14.20 5.79
N LEU A 65 6.14 -14.74 6.43
CA LEU A 65 5.57 -14.15 7.64
C LEU A 65 6.58 -14.19 8.80
N TYR A 66 7.29 -15.31 8.97
CA TYR A 66 8.34 -15.43 9.96
C TYR A 66 9.45 -14.39 9.75
N GLU A 67 9.97 -14.26 8.53
CA GLU A 67 10.99 -13.28 8.17
C GLU A 67 10.51 -11.83 8.37
N THR A 68 9.22 -11.57 8.14
CA THR A 68 8.60 -10.26 8.38
C THR A 68 8.53 -9.91 9.85
N PHE A 69 8.17 -10.87 10.71
CA PHE A 69 8.04 -10.65 12.14
C PHE A 69 9.35 -10.80 12.92
N ASN A 70 10.34 -11.46 12.33
CA ASN A 70 11.64 -11.73 12.93
C ASN A 70 12.81 -11.27 12.02
N PRO A 71 12.85 -9.99 11.58
CA PRO A 71 13.77 -9.54 10.53
C PRO A 71 15.24 -9.61 10.90
N GLU A 72 15.58 -9.70 12.17
CA GLU A 72 16.96 -9.75 12.68
C GLU A 72 17.34 -11.12 13.26
N GLU A 73 16.43 -12.08 13.25
CA GLU A 73 16.74 -13.41 13.74
C GLU A 73 17.58 -14.20 12.73
N LYS A 74 18.67 -14.76 13.23
CA LYS A 74 19.57 -15.63 12.44
C LYS A 74 19.11 -17.08 12.41
N VAL A 75 18.09 -17.41 13.18
CA VAL A 75 17.54 -18.78 13.24
C VAL A 75 16.72 -19.02 11.98
N PRO A 76 17.07 -20.05 11.18
CA PRO A 76 16.27 -20.36 10.00
C PRO A 76 14.87 -20.80 10.39
N PHE A 77 13.89 -20.40 9.57
CA PHE A 77 12.51 -20.85 9.75
C PHE A 77 12.44 -22.38 9.72
N GLN A 78 11.78 -22.94 10.70
CA GLN A 78 11.57 -24.38 10.82
C GLN A 78 10.09 -24.65 11.05
N PHE A 79 9.44 -25.22 10.07
CA PHE A 79 8.04 -25.61 10.14
C PHE A 79 7.88 -27.12 9.92
N SER A 80 6.94 -27.75 10.60
CA SER A 80 6.59 -29.15 10.41
C SER A 80 5.12 -29.36 10.74
N TYR A 81 4.38 -29.92 9.77
CA TYR A 81 2.99 -30.34 9.99
C TYR A 81 2.86 -31.39 11.10
N ASP A 82 3.85 -32.27 11.26
CA ASP A 82 3.88 -33.25 12.33
C ASP A 82 3.94 -32.59 13.72
N ARG A 83 4.67 -31.49 13.86
CA ARG A 83 4.67 -30.72 15.10
C ARG A 83 3.31 -30.12 15.39
N VAL A 84 2.65 -29.55 14.40
CA VAL A 84 1.29 -29.00 14.53
C VAL A 84 0.34 -30.09 15.05
N LEU A 85 0.37 -31.27 14.42
CA LEU A 85 -0.53 -32.36 14.76
C LEU A 85 -0.25 -32.97 16.16
N ARG A 86 1.03 -33.05 16.56
CA ARG A 86 1.42 -33.75 17.82
C ARG A 86 1.46 -32.82 19.04
N SER A 87 1.77 -31.53 18.85
CA SER A 87 1.97 -30.60 19.97
C SER A 87 0.78 -29.71 20.27
N GLY A 88 -0.23 -29.67 19.38
CA GLY A 88 -1.34 -28.71 19.47
C GLY A 88 -0.94 -27.26 19.14
N MET A 89 0.30 -27.04 18.68
CA MET A 89 0.75 -25.72 18.22
C MET A 89 -0.01 -25.32 16.96
N GLY A 90 -0.38 -24.04 16.86
CA GLY A 90 -0.94 -23.50 15.64
C GLY A 90 0.16 -22.94 14.71
N THR A 91 -0.17 -22.67 13.46
CA THR A 91 0.78 -22.08 12.50
C THR A 91 1.36 -20.73 12.97
N LYS A 92 0.58 -19.97 13.74
CA LYS A 92 1.02 -18.69 14.32
C LYS A 92 2.16 -18.85 15.34
N ASP A 93 2.26 -19.99 16.01
CA ASP A 93 3.32 -20.22 17.02
C ASP A 93 4.69 -20.40 16.37
N PHE A 94 4.74 -20.70 15.06
CA PHE A 94 5.98 -20.82 14.30
C PHE A 94 6.46 -19.47 13.71
N ILE A 95 5.61 -18.49 13.61
CA ILE A 95 5.91 -17.20 12.97
C ILE A 95 5.99 -16.04 13.96
N ALA A 96 5.40 -16.19 15.15
CA ALA A 96 5.34 -15.12 16.14
C ALA A 96 6.75 -14.76 16.64
N PRO A 97 7.08 -13.48 16.80
CA PRO A 97 8.29 -13.06 17.50
C PRO A 97 8.12 -13.30 19.00
N THR A 98 9.22 -13.18 19.73
CA THR A 98 9.24 -13.40 21.19
C THR A 98 8.31 -12.45 21.95
N SER A 99 8.05 -11.27 21.43
CA SER A 99 7.14 -10.28 22.01
C SER A 99 6.64 -9.27 20.99
N PHE A 100 5.44 -8.74 21.24
CA PHE A 100 4.91 -7.53 20.60
C PHE A 100 4.66 -6.46 21.66
N VAL A 101 5.12 -5.24 21.42
CA VAL A 101 4.92 -4.10 22.32
C VAL A 101 4.47 -2.88 21.53
N PHE A 102 3.29 -2.33 21.85
CA PHE A 102 2.67 -1.15 21.23
C PHE A 102 2.42 -0.05 22.28
N ARG A 103 3.42 0.30 23.09
CA ARG A 103 3.27 1.29 24.16
C ARG A 103 3.40 2.73 23.67
N ASP A 104 4.24 2.96 22.68
CA ASP A 104 4.45 4.25 22.05
C ASP A 104 3.50 4.36 20.85
N GLY A 105 2.69 5.42 20.78
CA GLY A 105 1.78 5.65 19.67
C GLY A 105 2.46 5.80 18.30
N LYS A 106 3.78 5.98 18.25
CA LYS A 106 4.56 6.25 17.03
C LYS A 106 5.44 5.09 16.57
N THR A 107 5.68 4.12 17.42
CA THR A 107 6.54 2.97 17.15
C THR A 107 5.97 1.71 17.80
N PHE A 108 6.46 0.57 17.36
CA PHE A 108 6.18 -0.73 17.99
C PHE A 108 7.50 -1.51 18.12
N GLN A 109 7.48 -2.55 18.92
CA GLN A 109 8.60 -3.46 19.08
C GLN A 109 8.16 -4.89 18.79
N MET A 110 8.99 -5.63 18.05
CA MET A 110 8.85 -7.07 17.75
C MET A 110 10.15 -7.75 18.20
N GLY A 111 10.11 -8.51 19.29
CA GLY A 111 11.33 -9.08 19.87
C GLY A 111 12.37 -7.99 20.14
N ASN A 112 13.52 -8.08 19.50
CA ASN A 112 14.62 -7.14 19.61
C ASN A 112 14.61 -6.02 18.53
N THR A 113 13.59 -5.98 17.69
CA THR A 113 13.50 -5.04 16.58
C THR A 113 12.45 -3.97 16.88
N ILE A 114 12.78 -2.71 16.59
CA ILE A 114 11.84 -1.58 16.68
C ILE A 114 11.34 -1.27 15.28
N GLY A 115 10.04 -1.02 15.13
CA GLY A 115 9.43 -0.70 13.86
C GLY A 115 8.53 0.53 13.91
N ALA A 116 8.31 1.11 12.74
CA ALA A 116 7.33 2.18 12.52
C ALA A 116 6.58 1.95 11.22
N ALA A 117 5.27 1.93 11.31
CA ALA A 117 4.39 1.92 10.16
C ALA A 117 4.02 3.35 9.78
N SER A 118 4.10 3.65 8.47
CA SER A 118 3.79 4.95 7.90
C SER A 118 2.95 4.76 6.63
N TYR A 119 2.21 5.79 6.23
CA TYR A 119 1.50 5.80 4.96
C TYR A 119 1.98 6.93 4.07
N LEU A 120 1.82 6.76 2.77
CA LEU A 120 2.11 7.79 1.78
C LEU A 120 0.88 8.68 1.58
N GLN A 121 1.00 9.93 1.97
CA GLN A 121 0.04 10.95 1.59
C GLN A 121 0.43 11.47 0.20
N ILE A 122 -0.34 11.07 -0.80
CA ILE A 122 -0.12 11.43 -2.20
C ILE A 122 -0.74 12.80 -2.43
N LEU A 123 0.10 13.81 -2.67
CA LEU A 123 -0.32 15.17 -3.01
C LEU A 123 -0.18 15.41 -4.52
N ALA A 124 0.69 14.64 -5.18
CA ALA A 124 0.86 14.68 -6.62
C ALA A 124 -0.40 14.20 -7.36
N PRO A 125 -0.71 14.76 -8.54
CA PRO A 125 -1.81 14.28 -9.37
C PRO A 125 -1.54 12.86 -9.91
N GLU A 126 -0.28 12.54 -10.18
CA GLU A 126 0.18 11.27 -10.73
C GLU A 126 1.38 10.74 -9.93
N LEU A 127 1.48 9.43 -9.83
CA LEU A 127 2.63 8.75 -9.25
C LEU A 127 3.51 8.20 -10.38
N THR A 128 4.83 8.27 -10.21
CA THR A 128 5.79 7.71 -11.16
C THR A 128 6.40 6.42 -10.62
N ASP A 129 6.71 5.49 -11.51
CA ASP A 129 7.44 4.25 -11.23
C ASP A 129 8.83 4.49 -10.62
N LYS A 130 9.49 5.59 -11.01
CA LYS A 130 10.78 6.02 -10.45
C LYS A 130 10.73 6.17 -8.93
N MET A 131 9.62 6.64 -8.38
CA MET A 131 9.45 6.77 -6.94
C MET A 131 9.51 5.41 -6.24
N LEU A 132 8.81 4.40 -6.77
CA LEU A 132 8.86 3.04 -6.20
C LEU A 132 10.26 2.43 -6.32
N ALA A 133 10.95 2.66 -7.44
CA ALA A 133 12.33 2.21 -7.63
C ALA A 133 13.27 2.84 -6.60
N GLU A 134 13.20 4.15 -6.33
CA GLU A 134 14.03 4.81 -5.32
C GLU A 134 13.78 4.26 -3.91
N PHE A 135 12.54 3.95 -3.54
CA PHE A 135 12.26 3.30 -2.25
C PHE A 135 12.87 1.91 -2.16
N LEU A 136 12.81 1.13 -3.24
CA LEU A 136 13.40 -0.20 -3.29
C LEU A 136 14.92 -0.18 -3.35
N ASP A 137 15.53 0.94 -3.74
CA ASP A 137 16.99 1.14 -3.79
C ASP A 137 17.58 1.57 -2.44
N MET A 138 16.75 1.81 -1.43
CA MET A 138 17.25 2.15 -0.10
C MET A 138 18.06 1.01 0.51
N ASP A 139 19.16 1.37 1.18
CA ASP A 139 20.04 0.46 1.91
C ASP A 139 19.53 0.19 3.34
N ARG A 140 18.26 -0.21 3.47
CA ARG A 140 17.60 -0.43 4.76
C ARG A 140 16.51 -1.50 4.64
N ASN A 141 16.17 -2.11 5.76
CA ASN A 141 15.02 -3.00 5.85
C ASN A 141 13.74 -2.17 5.71
N LEU A 142 13.09 -2.32 4.58
CA LEU A 142 11.87 -1.60 4.23
C LEU A 142 10.89 -2.56 3.55
N ILE A 143 9.66 -2.57 4.04
CA ILE A 143 8.53 -3.20 3.35
C ILE A 143 7.65 -2.10 2.79
N VAL A 144 7.44 -2.12 1.47
CA VAL A 144 6.48 -1.26 0.79
C VAL A 144 5.27 -2.10 0.41
N ASN A 145 4.10 -1.70 0.88
CA ASN A 145 2.86 -2.42 0.62
C ASN A 145 1.85 -1.50 -0.08
N LEU A 146 1.32 -1.96 -1.21
CA LEU A 146 0.28 -1.28 -1.97
C LEU A 146 -1.03 -2.06 -1.84
N HIS A 147 -1.98 -1.51 -1.12
CA HIS A 147 -3.34 -2.01 -1.11
C HIS A 147 -4.15 -1.34 -2.21
N ILE A 148 -4.64 -2.13 -3.15
CA ILE A 148 -5.43 -1.66 -4.29
C ILE A 148 -6.80 -2.34 -4.21
N GLN A 149 -7.85 -1.54 -4.02
CA GLN A 149 -9.22 -2.00 -3.99
C GLN A 149 -9.98 -1.42 -5.18
N SER A 150 -10.47 -2.26 -6.07
CA SER A 150 -11.33 -1.82 -7.17
C SER A 150 -12.69 -1.36 -6.63
N LEU A 151 -13.21 -0.27 -7.19
CA LEU A 151 -14.57 0.18 -6.94
C LEU A 151 -15.47 -0.22 -8.11
N ASP A 152 -16.68 -0.64 -7.76
CA ASP A 152 -17.74 -0.79 -8.74
C ASP A 152 -18.01 0.54 -9.45
N GLN A 153 -18.21 0.51 -10.78
CA GLN A 153 -18.33 1.71 -11.62
C GLN A 153 -19.45 2.64 -11.16
N MET A 154 -20.61 2.08 -10.81
CA MET A 154 -21.75 2.88 -10.35
C MET A 154 -21.47 3.53 -9.00
N LYS A 155 -20.77 2.82 -8.09
CA LYS A 155 -20.36 3.36 -6.80
C LYS A 155 -19.32 4.45 -6.96
N ALA A 156 -18.36 4.28 -7.88
CA ALA A 156 -17.35 5.28 -8.20
C ALA A 156 -17.99 6.58 -8.71
N ILE A 157 -18.88 6.48 -9.71
CA ILE A 157 -19.61 7.62 -10.26
C ILE A 157 -20.43 8.33 -9.16
N LYS A 158 -21.14 7.57 -8.31
CA LYS A 158 -21.92 8.14 -7.21
C LYS A 158 -21.05 8.89 -6.22
N LEU A 159 -19.89 8.33 -5.88
CA LEU A 159 -18.93 8.96 -4.96
C LEU A 159 -18.41 10.29 -5.53
N VAL A 160 -17.99 10.31 -6.80
CA VAL A 160 -17.47 11.52 -7.44
C VAL A 160 -18.59 12.56 -7.61
N LYS A 161 -19.80 12.17 -8.01
CA LYS A 161 -20.97 13.08 -8.07
C LYS A 161 -21.24 13.74 -6.73
N SER A 162 -21.20 12.97 -5.61
CA SER A 162 -21.38 13.54 -4.28
C SER A 162 -20.29 14.59 -3.99
N LYS A 163 -19.03 14.30 -4.32
CA LYS A 163 -17.92 15.27 -4.11
C LYS A 163 -18.06 16.53 -4.97
N VAL A 164 -18.46 16.40 -6.22
CA VAL A 164 -18.77 17.55 -7.08
C VAL A 164 -19.87 18.42 -6.47
N THR A 165 -20.93 17.80 -5.93
CA THR A 165 -22.01 18.51 -5.26
C THR A 165 -21.55 19.24 -4.00
N ASP A 166 -20.71 18.58 -3.17
CA ASP A 166 -20.15 19.17 -1.97
C ASP A 166 -19.28 20.40 -2.30
N ILE A 167 -18.40 20.30 -3.34
CA ILE A 167 -17.57 21.42 -3.79
C ILE A 167 -18.42 22.57 -4.33
N ASN A 168 -19.45 22.29 -5.11
CA ASN A 168 -20.37 23.32 -5.59
C ASN A 168 -21.09 24.04 -4.45
N ARG A 169 -21.50 23.29 -3.40
CA ARG A 169 -22.09 23.84 -2.20
C ARG A 169 -21.11 24.76 -1.46
N MET A 170 -19.85 24.32 -1.28
CA MET A 170 -18.80 25.13 -0.69
C MET A 170 -18.57 26.44 -1.46
N LYS A 171 -18.56 26.38 -2.82
CA LYS A 171 -18.45 27.55 -3.69
C LYS A 171 -19.57 28.56 -3.42
N ILE A 172 -20.82 28.07 -3.36
CA ILE A 172 -21.98 28.92 -3.06
C ILE A 172 -21.89 29.56 -1.67
N GLU A 173 -21.41 28.81 -0.67
CA GLU A 173 -21.21 29.32 0.68
C GLU A 173 -20.14 30.43 0.72
N GLU A 174 -19.00 30.24 0.03
CA GLU A 174 -17.96 31.27 -0.08
C GLU A 174 -18.43 32.53 -0.84
N GLN A 175 -19.19 32.36 -1.94
CA GLN A 175 -19.81 33.48 -2.64
C GLN A 175 -20.75 34.26 -1.74
N LYS A 176 -21.61 33.59 -0.96
CA LYS A 176 -22.49 34.24 0.01
C LYS A 176 -21.72 35.01 1.09
N LYS A 177 -20.57 34.48 1.55
CA LYS A 177 -19.71 35.18 2.50
C LYS A 177 -19.07 36.42 1.86
N ALA A 178 -18.54 36.32 0.63
CA ALA A 178 -17.96 37.43 -0.10
C ALA A 178 -18.98 38.59 -0.23
N VAL A 179 -20.19 38.31 -0.68
CA VAL A 179 -21.26 39.31 -0.83
C VAL A 179 -21.60 39.96 0.52
N ARG A 180 -21.71 39.19 1.61
CA ARG A 180 -21.99 39.74 2.95
C ARG A 180 -20.86 40.63 3.44
N SER A 181 -19.63 40.41 3.00
CA SER A 181 -18.44 41.19 3.34
C SER A 181 -18.18 42.36 2.37
N GLY A 182 -19.10 42.61 1.41
CA GLY A 182 -18.98 43.70 0.45
C GLY A 182 -17.98 43.43 -0.69
N TYR A 183 -17.55 42.17 -0.89
CA TYR A 183 -16.68 41.77 -1.99
C TYR A 183 -17.50 41.23 -3.17
N ASP A 184 -16.86 41.22 -4.35
CA ASP A 184 -17.47 40.72 -5.58
C ASP A 184 -17.75 39.20 -5.49
N MET A 185 -18.88 38.76 -6.09
CA MET A 185 -19.28 37.32 -6.12
C MET A 185 -18.26 36.41 -6.83
N ASP A 186 -17.40 36.99 -7.67
CA ASP A 186 -16.39 36.24 -8.44
C ASP A 186 -15.15 35.88 -7.63
N ILE A 187 -15.03 36.38 -6.39
CA ILE A 187 -13.92 36.04 -5.48
C ILE A 187 -14.20 34.67 -4.82
N ILE A 188 -13.86 33.61 -5.59
CA ILE A 188 -13.87 32.23 -5.08
C ILE A 188 -12.42 31.82 -4.83
N PRO A 189 -12.10 31.18 -3.69
CA PRO A 189 -10.77 30.61 -3.47
C PRO A 189 -10.34 29.75 -4.68
N SER A 190 -9.13 30.02 -5.21
CA SER A 190 -8.59 29.35 -6.39
C SER A 190 -8.63 27.83 -6.28
N ASP A 191 -8.40 27.32 -5.07
CA ASP A 191 -8.40 25.90 -4.75
C ASP A 191 -9.75 25.23 -5.02
N LEU A 192 -10.87 25.89 -4.66
CA LEU A 192 -12.21 25.36 -4.92
C LEU A 192 -12.54 25.32 -6.42
N ASN A 193 -11.99 26.25 -7.20
CA ASN A 193 -12.16 26.23 -8.66
C ASN A 193 -11.36 25.08 -9.28
N THR A 194 -10.11 24.89 -8.86
CA THR A 194 -9.23 23.83 -9.34
C THR A 194 -9.83 22.46 -9.00
N TYR A 195 -10.12 22.20 -7.71
CA TYR A 195 -10.72 20.94 -7.27
C TYR A 195 -12.07 20.64 -7.92
N GLY A 196 -12.89 21.67 -8.14
CA GLY A 196 -14.17 21.52 -8.84
C GLY A 196 -13.99 21.14 -10.31
N GLY A 197 -12.99 21.69 -10.98
CA GLY A 197 -12.61 21.34 -12.35
C GLY A 197 -12.11 19.91 -12.45
N GLU A 198 -11.17 19.52 -11.58
CA GLU A 198 -10.62 18.16 -11.52
C GLU A 198 -11.70 17.10 -11.23
N ALA A 199 -12.59 17.37 -10.25
CA ALA A 199 -13.66 16.44 -9.92
C ALA A 199 -14.66 16.26 -11.07
N LYS A 200 -14.95 17.31 -11.84
CA LYS A 200 -15.81 17.21 -13.05
C LYS A 200 -15.12 16.41 -14.16
N ARG A 201 -13.83 16.65 -14.43
CA ARG A 201 -13.04 15.87 -15.41
C ARG A 201 -13.01 14.39 -15.03
N LEU A 202 -12.73 14.09 -13.76
CA LEU A 202 -12.76 12.71 -13.26
C LEU A 202 -14.13 12.06 -13.49
N LEU A 203 -15.23 12.79 -13.28
CA LEU A 203 -16.57 12.29 -13.53
C LEU A 203 -16.80 11.98 -15.01
N GLU A 204 -16.37 12.85 -15.91
CA GLU A 204 -16.42 12.66 -17.36
C GLU A 204 -15.61 11.44 -17.80
N ASP A 205 -14.40 11.28 -17.28
CA ASP A 205 -13.51 10.15 -17.58
C ASP A 205 -14.15 8.81 -17.14
N LEU A 206 -14.76 8.78 -15.95
CA LEU A 206 -15.48 7.61 -15.46
C LEU A 206 -16.73 7.27 -16.28
N GLN A 207 -17.41 8.28 -16.85
CA GLN A 207 -18.65 8.09 -17.60
C GLN A 207 -18.44 7.80 -19.08
N SER A 208 -17.42 8.42 -19.71
CA SER A 208 -17.25 8.44 -21.17
C SER A 208 -16.02 7.68 -21.67
N ARG A 209 -14.96 7.55 -20.84
CA ARG A 209 -13.68 6.97 -21.27
C ARG A 209 -13.41 5.58 -20.74
N ASN A 210 -14.40 4.93 -20.15
CA ASN A 210 -14.26 3.59 -19.54
C ASN A 210 -13.17 3.49 -18.46
N GLU A 211 -12.78 4.64 -17.89
CA GLU A 211 -11.85 4.68 -16.76
C GLU A 211 -12.48 4.01 -15.54
N ARG A 212 -11.64 3.33 -14.76
CA ARG A 212 -12.04 2.71 -13.50
C ARG A 212 -11.36 3.40 -12.34
N MET A 213 -12.04 3.40 -11.20
CA MET A 213 -11.52 3.99 -9.97
C MET A 213 -11.11 2.90 -8.98
N PHE A 214 -9.97 3.15 -8.35
CA PHE A 214 -9.41 2.30 -7.32
C PHE A 214 -9.17 3.12 -6.05
N LEU A 215 -9.34 2.48 -4.91
CA LEU A 215 -8.92 3.02 -3.62
C LEU A 215 -7.56 2.42 -3.28
N VAL A 216 -6.56 3.27 -3.14
CA VAL A 216 -5.18 2.87 -2.93
C VAL A 216 -4.69 3.37 -1.57
N THR A 217 -4.03 2.49 -0.82
CA THR A 217 -3.27 2.81 0.39
C THR A 217 -1.84 2.32 0.17
N VAL A 218 -0.86 3.21 0.30
CA VAL A 218 0.56 2.85 0.22
C VAL A 218 1.13 2.92 1.62
N LEU A 219 1.64 1.81 2.12
CA LEU A 219 2.21 1.68 3.45
C LEU A 219 3.70 1.39 3.38
N PHE A 220 4.41 1.91 4.36
CA PHE A 220 5.84 1.70 4.57
C PHE A 220 6.04 1.16 5.97
N LEU A 221 6.71 0.03 6.08
CA LEU A 221 7.13 -0.55 7.34
C LEU A 221 8.65 -0.49 7.41
N ASN A 222 9.16 0.43 8.22
CA ASN A 222 10.58 0.53 8.54
C ASN A 222 10.87 -0.24 9.81
N THR A 223 11.95 -1.01 9.82
CA THR A 223 12.45 -1.73 11.01
C THR A 223 13.93 -1.46 11.22
N ALA A 224 14.35 -1.41 12.49
CA ALA A 224 15.76 -1.22 12.87
C ALA A 224 16.02 -1.80 14.26
N LYS A 225 17.30 -1.91 14.63
CA LYS A 225 17.74 -2.37 15.97
C LYS A 225 17.60 -1.29 17.03
N THR A 226 17.81 -0.04 16.65
CA THR A 226 17.77 1.11 17.56
C THR A 226 16.76 2.14 17.09
N LYS A 227 16.27 2.93 18.05
CA LYS A 227 15.33 4.02 17.74
C LYS A 227 15.95 5.06 16.82
N GLN A 228 17.22 5.37 17.01
CA GLN A 228 17.93 6.34 16.17
C GLN A 228 18.06 5.87 14.71
N GLU A 229 18.40 4.61 14.50
CA GLU A 229 18.43 4.01 13.15
C GLU A 229 17.05 4.02 12.50
N LEU A 230 16.00 3.70 13.28
CA LEU A 230 14.61 3.75 12.79
C LEU A 230 14.20 5.15 12.38
N ASP A 231 14.48 6.16 13.22
CA ASP A 231 14.14 7.56 12.92
C ASP A 231 14.89 8.05 11.67
N ASN A 232 16.16 7.66 11.51
CA ASN A 232 16.93 7.96 10.31
C ASN A 232 16.34 7.27 9.07
N ALA A 233 15.93 6.00 9.17
CA ALA A 233 15.30 5.28 8.06
C ALA A 233 13.97 5.93 7.63
N VAL A 234 13.12 6.28 8.59
CA VAL A 234 11.85 6.98 8.33
C VAL A 234 12.09 8.36 7.71
N PHE A 235 13.10 9.09 8.19
CA PHE A 235 13.48 10.40 7.62
C PHE A 235 13.93 10.27 6.17
N GLN A 236 14.80 9.30 5.85
CA GLN A 236 15.25 9.04 4.48
C GLN A 236 14.08 8.65 3.57
N THR A 237 13.20 7.76 4.02
CA THR A 237 11.97 7.39 3.30
C THR A 237 11.10 8.63 3.03
N GLY A 238 10.97 9.53 4.03
CA GLY A 238 10.26 10.80 3.90
C GLY A 238 10.90 11.72 2.86
N GLY A 239 12.22 11.79 2.80
CA GLY A 239 12.97 12.58 1.82
C GLY A 239 12.71 12.12 0.38
N ILE A 240 12.65 10.81 0.14
CA ILE A 240 12.28 10.27 -1.17
C ILE A 240 10.83 10.67 -1.52
N ALA A 241 9.89 10.50 -0.59
CA ALA A 241 8.50 10.89 -0.83
C ALA A 241 8.36 12.36 -1.24
N GLN A 242 9.09 13.27 -0.59
CA GLN A 242 9.05 14.72 -0.87
C GLN A 242 9.52 15.08 -2.29
N LYS A 243 10.51 14.36 -2.85
CA LYS A 243 10.97 14.57 -4.24
C LYS A 243 9.82 14.39 -5.26
N TYR A 244 8.82 13.59 -4.93
CA TYR A 244 7.69 13.24 -5.79
C TYR A 244 6.38 13.90 -5.35
N ASN A 245 6.44 15.04 -4.66
CA ASN A 245 5.26 15.72 -4.14
C ASN A 245 4.35 14.82 -3.31
N CYS A 246 4.95 13.93 -2.51
CA CYS A 246 4.28 13.08 -1.56
C CYS A 246 4.80 13.39 -0.15
N SER A 247 4.04 13.03 0.86
CA SER A 247 4.45 13.17 2.25
C SER A 247 4.33 11.83 2.97
N LEU A 248 5.41 11.37 3.60
CA LEU A 248 5.36 10.20 4.47
C LEU A 248 4.81 10.62 5.84
N ARG A 249 3.74 9.97 6.28
CA ARG A 249 3.10 10.22 7.58
C ARG A 249 3.11 8.96 8.41
N ARG A 250 3.64 9.03 9.64
CA ARG A 250 3.52 7.92 10.60
C ARG A 250 2.06 7.68 10.93
N LEU A 251 1.71 6.44 11.18
CA LEU A 251 0.39 6.02 11.65
C LEU A 251 0.34 6.17 13.18
N ASP A 252 0.29 7.42 13.65
CA ASP A 252 0.25 7.72 15.08
C ASP A 252 -0.99 7.05 15.71
N TYR A 253 -0.79 6.32 16.81
CA TYR A 253 -1.80 5.52 17.52
C TYR A 253 -2.47 4.40 16.71
N MET A 254 -1.93 4.09 15.52
CA MET A 254 -2.40 3.01 14.64
C MET A 254 -1.25 2.09 14.20
N GLN A 255 -0.22 1.96 15.03
CA GLN A 255 0.98 1.18 14.69
C GLN A 255 0.69 -0.33 14.57
N GLU A 256 -0.20 -0.87 15.41
CA GLU A 256 -0.66 -2.25 15.31
C GLU A 256 -1.40 -2.50 13.99
N GLN A 257 -2.38 -1.65 13.67
CA GLN A 257 -3.11 -1.73 12.40
C GLN A 257 -2.18 -1.54 11.19
N GLY A 258 -1.19 -0.64 11.34
CA GLY A 258 -0.16 -0.40 10.33
C GLY A 258 0.72 -1.62 10.09
N LEU A 259 1.22 -2.25 11.15
CA LEU A 259 1.98 -3.49 11.07
C LEU A 259 1.16 -4.58 10.38
N MET A 260 -0.07 -4.85 10.86
CA MET A 260 -0.92 -5.90 10.31
C MET A 260 -1.31 -5.66 8.85
N SER A 261 -1.45 -4.40 8.45
CA SER A 261 -1.71 -4.04 7.04
C SER A 261 -0.46 -4.10 6.16
N SER A 262 0.74 -4.05 6.75
CA SER A 262 2.01 -4.16 6.01
C SER A 262 2.44 -5.60 5.77
N VAL A 263 1.84 -6.55 6.47
CA VAL A 263 2.11 -7.99 6.29
C VAL A 263 1.37 -8.50 5.04
N PRO A 264 1.95 -9.42 4.23
CA PRO A 264 1.35 -9.91 2.98
C PRO A 264 0.16 -10.86 3.19
N LEU A 265 -0.82 -10.41 3.99
CA LEU A 265 -2.07 -11.14 4.27
C LEU A 265 -3.27 -10.64 3.45
N GLY A 266 -3.10 -9.58 2.65
CA GLY A 266 -4.18 -8.95 1.89
C GLY A 266 -5.19 -8.19 2.77
N LEU A 267 -4.84 -7.89 4.03
CA LEU A 267 -5.68 -7.17 4.98
C LEU A 267 -5.27 -5.70 5.04
N ASN A 268 -6.22 -4.79 4.82
CA ASN A 268 -6.02 -3.36 5.01
C ASN A 268 -6.93 -2.84 6.14
N LEU A 269 -6.35 -2.56 7.30
CA LEU A 269 -7.02 -1.99 8.47
C LEU A 269 -6.94 -0.46 8.50
N ILE A 270 -6.23 0.15 7.54
CA ILE A 270 -6.01 1.59 7.51
C ILE A 270 -7.18 2.27 6.77
N PRO A 271 -7.86 3.24 7.40
CA PRO A 271 -8.99 3.93 6.79
C PRO A 271 -8.58 4.95 5.73
N ILE A 272 -7.29 5.30 5.67
CA ILE A 272 -6.75 6.31 4.76
C ILE A 272 -6.60 5.68 3.37
N LYS A 273 -7.38 6.19 2.40
CA LYS A 273 -7.39 5.69 1.02
C LYS A 273 -7.34 6.87 0.06
N ARG A 274 -6.52 6.77 -0.97
CA ARG A 274 -6.49 7.70 -2.10
C ARG A 274 -7.25 7.08 -3.28
N ALA A 275 -8.15 7.84 -3.87
CA ALA A 275 -8.80 7.45 -5.12
C ALA A 275 -7.85 7.73 -6.29
N LEU A 276 -7.57 6.72 -7.09
CA LEU A 276 -6.77 6.80 -8.32
C LEU A 276 -7.55 6.17 -9.46
N THR A 277 -7.37 6.66 -10.68
CA THR A 277 -7.94 6.08 -11.89
C THR A 277 -7.03 5.03 -12.49
N THR A 278 -7.53 4.28 -13.48
CA THR A 278 -6.72 3.34 -14.27
C THR A 278 -5.49 4.03 -14.84
N LEU A 279 -5.65 5.22 -15.40
CA LEU A 279 -4.54 6.00 -15.97
C LEU A 279 -3.48 6.33 -14.93
N SER A 280 -3.89 6.84 -13.76
CA SER A 280 -2.97 7.15 -12.66
C SER A 280 -2.22 5.93 -12.13
N LEU A 281 -2.85 4.73 -12.15
CA LEU A 281 -2.22 3.47 -11.73
C LEU A 281 -1.25 2.92 -12.78
N ILE A 282 -1.54 3.07 -14.07
CA ILE A 282 -0.66 2.63 -15.17
C ILE A 282 0.68 3.36 -15.07
N HIS A 283 0.68 4.66 -14.78
CA HIS A 283 1.91 5.45 -14.61
C HIS A 283 2.79 5.00 -13.41
N ILE A 284 2.23 4.24 -12.46
CA ILE A 284 3.00 3.61 -11.38
C ILE A 284 3.72 2.35 -11.87
N SER A 285 3.18 1.65 -12.86
CA SER A 285 3.60 0.31 -13.26
C SER A 285 4.31 0.24 -14.61
N GLU A 286 4.25 1.27 -15.45
CA GLU A 286 4.96 1.28 -16.73
C GLU A 286 6.38 1.84 -16.57
N PRO A 287 7.43 1.05 -16.88
CA PRO A 287 8.76 1.61 -17.02
C PRO A 287 8.73 2.56 -18.21
N THR A 288 9.07 3.83 -17.98
CA THR A 288 9.31 4.79 -19.07
C THR A 288 10.29 4.18 -20.06
N ARG A 289 9.79 3.68 -21.20
CA ARG A 289 10.62 3.39 -22.36
C ARG A 289 11.19 4.73 -22.84
N GLN A 290 12.43 4.99 -22.50
CA GLN A 290 13.31 5.86 -23.27
C GLN A 290 14.14 5.02 -24.21
#